data_db2f2485167b931b89dea32b34e223bd
#
_entry.id   db2f2485167b931b89dea32b34e223bd
#
_cell.length_a   1.000
_cell.length_b   1.000
_cell.length_c   1.000
_cell.angle_alpha   90.00
_cell.angle_beta   90.00
_cell.angle_gamma   90.00
#
_symmetry.space_group_name_H-M   'P 1'
#
loop_
_entity.id
_entity.type
_entity.pdbx_description
1 polymer ?
#
loop_
_entity_poly.entity_id
_entity_poly.type
_entity_poly.pdbx_seq_one_letter_code
_entity_poly.pdbx_strand_id
1 'polypeptide(L)'
;VKAGWGGITKGRCVMTITQLVTQAQAGSRAAFGELYESLAGDLYRMALYTLGSQQDADDAVADTFAEAWKGIKNLREPEAFRSWMFRILSARCKRQVAQIVTRKKEIDLDSYYETAEEAMPETATRRAELSEALGTLSPEERQIVLLSVVEGYTMREIASMLEMPQGTVSSKLSRSLKKLRLQLQDTDGKEAAR
;
A
#
# COMPACT_ATOMS: atom_id res chain seq x y z
N VAL A 1 12.35 -7.42 -13.92
CA VAL A 1 12.37 -8.85 -13.57
C VAL A 1 11.29 -9.01 -12.51
N LYS A 2 10.11 -9.57 -12.91
CA LYS A 2 9.03 -9.88 -11.97
C LYS A 2 9.60 -10.90 -10.99
N ALA A 3 9.76 -10.51 -9.72
CA ALA A 3 10.06 -11.44 -8.65
C ALA A 3 8.88 -12.41 -8.56
N GLY A 4 9.11 -13.64 -9.02
CA GLY A 4 8.16 -14.73 -8.91
C GLY A 4 7.98 -15.07 -7.43
N TRP A 5 6.83 -14.80 -6.90
CA TRP A 5 6.40 -15.32 -5.60
C TRP A 5 6.06 -16.78 -5.79
N GLY A 6 7.09 -17.62 -5.69
CA GLY A 6 7.00 -19.06 -5.59
C GLY A 6 6.58 -19.45 -4.18
N GLY A 7 5.56 -20.29 -4.12
CA GLY A 7 4.88 -20.75 -2.96
C GLY A 7 5.72 -21.24 -1.80
N ILE A 8 5.19 -21.03 -0.63
CA ILE A 8 5.55 -21.80 0.56
C ILE A 8 4.25 -22.35 1.13
N THR A 9 4.08 -23.67 1.01
CA THR A 9 3.75 -24.54 2.17
C THR A 9 3.60 -26.00 1.72
N LYS A 10 4.07 -26.88 2.55
CA LYS A 10 4.08 -28.34 2.40
C LYS A 10 2.69 -28.91 2.05
N GLY A 11 2.60 -29.62 0.90
CA GLY A 11 1.61 -30.68 0.72
C GLY A 11 0.24 -30.31 0.18
N ARG A 12 -0.06 -29.06 -0.21
CA ARG A 12 -1.25 -28.70 -1.00
C ARG A 12 -0.84 -28.32 -2.41
N CYS A 13 -1.59 -28.73 -3.40
CA CYS A 13 -1.51 -28.22 -4.76
C CYS A 13 -1.72 -26.71 -4.68
N VAL A 14 -0.63 -25.93 -4.83
CA VAL A 14 -0.68 -24.46 -4.67
C VAL A 14 -1.44 -23.90 -5.86
N MET A 15 -2.68 -23.49 -5.62
CA MET A 15 -3.47 -22.81 -6.65
C MET A 15 -2.83 -21.44 -6.97
N THR A 16 -2.84 -21.10 -8.25
CA THR A 16 -2.41 -19.77 -8.69
C THR A 16 -3.44 -18.72 -8.29
N ILE A 17 -3.03 -17.45 -8.18
CA ILE A 17 -3.96 -16.34 -7.92
C ILE A 17 -5.13 -16.35 -8.91
N THR A 18 -4.85 -16.60 -10.19
CA THR A 18 -5.86 -16.71 -11.25
C THR A 18 -6.91 -17.79 -10.95
N GLN A 19 -6.46 -18.98 -10.50
CA GLN A 19 -7.37 -20.07 -10.12
C GLN A 19 -8.21 -19.72 -8.89
N LEU A 20 -7.61 -19.10 -7.87
CA LEU A 20 -8.31 -18.64 -6.68
C LEU A 20 -9.36 -17.57 -7.02
N VAL A 21 -9.01 -16.63 -7.89
CA VAL A 21 -9.97 -15.59 -8.35
C VAL A 21 -11.13 -16.23 -9.09
N THR A 22 -10.88 -17.16 -10.01
CA THR A 22 -11.94 -17.87 -10.74
C THR A 22 -12.89 -18.62 -9.79
N GLN A 23 -12.34 -19.29 -8.78
CA GLN A 23 -13.17 -19.97 -7.77
C GLN A 23 -13.95 -18.99 -6.89
N ALA A 24 -13.34 -17.86 -6.50
CA ALA A 24 -14.01 -16.82 -5.74
C ALA A 24 -15.16 -16.18 -6.56
N GLN A 25 -14.98 -16.00 -7.86
CA GLN A 25 -16.03 -15.55 -8.79
C GLN A 25 -17.20 -16.54 -8.86
N ALA A 26 -16.92 -17.84 -8.74
CA ALA A 26 -17.92 -18.88 -8.62
C ALA A 26 -18.57 -18.96 -7.22
N GLY A 27 -18.17 -18.10 -6.28
CA GLY A 27 -18.74 -17.98 -4.94
C GLY A 27 -17.98 -18.73 -3.84
N SER A 28 -16.79 -19.26 -4.10
CA SER A 28 -15.98 -19.94 -3.09
C SER A 28 -15.42 -18.94 -2.08
N ARG A 29 -15.95 -18.95 -0.84
CA ARG A 29 -15.44 -18.16 0.27
C ARG A 29 -14.03 -18.61 0.70
N ALA A 30 -13.75 -19.92 0.60
CA ALA A 30 -12.44 -20.45 0.94
C ALA A 30 -11.36 -19.90 0.01
N ALA A 31 -11.59 -19.90 -1.31
CA ALA A 31 -10.67 -19.33 -2.28
C ALA A 31 -10.46 -17.83 -2.05
N PHE A 32 -11.51 -17.09 -1.69
CA PHE A 32 -11.38 -15.67 -1.36
C PHE A 32 -10.59 -15.45 -0.05
N GLY A 33 -10.73 -16.35 0.94
CA GLY A 33 -9.91 -16.34 2.15
C GLY A 33 -8.43 -16.53 1.86
N GLU A 34 -8.06 -17.42 0.93
CA GLU A 34 -6.67 -17.60 0.49
C GLU A 34 -6.14 -16.34 -0.26
N LEU A 35 -6.98 -15.68 -1.04
CA LEU A 35 -6.64 -14.38 -1.66
C LEU A 35 -6.42 -13.29 -0.60
N TYR A 36 -7.24 -13.28 0.46
CA TYR A 36 -7.07 -12.39 1.60
C TYR A 36 -5.70 -12.61 2.26
N GLU A 37 -5.39 -13.82 2.67
CA GLU A 37 -4.13 -14.16 3.32
C GLU A 37 -2.91 -13.79 2.47
N SER A 38 -3.03 -13.92 1.16
CA SER A 38 -1.93 -13.63 0.23
C SER A 38 -1.63 -12.14 0.04
N LEU A 39 -2.62 -11.26 0.27
CA LEU A 39 -2.52 -9.85 -0.12
C LEU A 39 -2.75 -8.85 1.01
N ALA A 40 -3.37 -9.27 2.12
CA ALA A 40 -3.75 -8.37 3.21
C ALA A 40 -2.55 -7.60 3.79
N GLY A 41 -1.40 -8.28 3.96
CA GLY A 41 -0.19 -7.64 4.48
C GLY A 41 0.38 -6.55 3.57
N ASP A 42 0.31 -6.73 2.25
CA ASP A 42 0.80 -5.73 1.28
C ASP A 42 -0.13 -4.51 1.25
N LEU A 43 -1.45 -4.76 1.25
CA LEU A 43 -2.45 -3.70 1.32
C LEU A 43 -2.37 -2.92 2.64
N TYR A 44 -2.19 -3.64 3.77
CA TYR A 44 -2.04 -3.02 5.08
C TYR A 44 -0.82 -2.10 5.14
N ARG A 45 0.36 -2.55 4.68
CA ARG A 45 1.55 -1.71 4.62
C ARG A 45 1.32 -0.44 3.80
N MET A 46 0.71 -0.56 2.63
CA MET A 46 0.39 0.59 1.80
C MET A 46 -0.58 1.54 2.50
N ALA A 47 -1.65 1.02 3.12
CA ALA A 47 -2.62 1.82 3.85
C ALA A 47 -1.95 2.53 5.04
N LEU A 48 -1.18 1.80 5.86
CA LEU A 48 -0.49 2.33 7.04
C LEU A 48 0.44 3.49 6.70
N TYR A 49 1.33 3.31 5.71
CA TYR A 49 2.23 4.38 5.29
C TYR A 49 1.50 5.54 4.58
N THR A 50 0.32 5.30 4.01
CA THR A 50 -0.47 6.37 3.38
C THR A 50 -1.25 7.19 4.40
N LEU A 51 -1.90 6.52 5.36
CA LEU A 51 -2.83 7.14 6.32
C LEU A 51 -2.14 7.56 7.62
N GLY A 52 -1.05 6.86 8.01
CA GLY A 52 -0.30 7.14 9.23
C GLY A 52 -0.98 6.67 10.52
N SER A 53 -2.04 5.87 10.43
CA SER A 53 -2.81 5.35 11.56
C SER A 53 -3.08 3.86 11.34
N GLN A 54 -2.83 3.04 12.37
CA GLN A 54 -3.09 1.59 12.33
C GLN A 54 -4.58 1.32 12.18
N GLN A 55 -5.40 2.00 12.96
CA GLN A 55 -6.84 1.84 12.92
C GLN A 55 -7.41 2.19 11.55
N ASP A 56 -7.01 3.32 10.98
CA ASP A 56 -7.45 3.74 9.65
C ASP A 56 -6.97 2.77 8.56
N ALA A 57 -5.78 2.18 8.74
CA ALA A 57 -5.24 1.20 7.81
C ALA A 57 -6.03 -0.12 7.86
N ASP A 58 -6.34 -0.62 9.06
CA ASP A 58 -7.17 -1.82 9.25
C ASP A 58 -8.55 -1.63 8.63
N ASP A 59 -9.20 -0.50 8.91
CA ASP A 59 -10.51 -0.16 8.36
C ASP A 59 -10.48 -0.07 6.82
N ALA A 60 -9.44 0.58 6.27
CA ALA A 60 -9.28 0.71 4.82
C ALA A 60 -9.10 -0.66 4.14
N VAL A 61 -8.32 -1.56 4.76
CA VAL A 61 -8.10 -2.92 4.24
C VAL A 61 -9.37 -3.76 4.33
N ALA A 62 -10.03 -3.78 5.49
CA ALA A 62 -11.29 -4.51 5.69
C ALA A 62 -12.35 -4.09 4.67
N ASP A 63 -12.52 -2.80 4.51
CA ASP A 63 -13.43 -2.22 3.52
C ASP A 63 -13.05 -2.55 2.08
N THR A 64 -11.75 -2.56 1.76
CA THR A 64 -11.25 -2.94 0.43
C THR A 64 -11.63 -4.37 0.10
N PHE A 65 -11.44 -5.31 1.02
CA PHE A 65 -11.84 -6.70 0.81
C PHE A 65 -13.36 -6.87 0.76
N ALA A 66 -14.11 -6.14 1.57
CA ALA A 66 -15.57 -6.15 1.52
C ALA A 66 -16.12 -5.66 0.17
N GLU A 67 -15.51 -4.60 -0.39
CA GLU A 67 -15.85 -4.09 -1.73
C GLU A 67 -15.43 -5.08 -2.81
N ALA A 68 -14.23 -5.65 -2.68
CA ALA A 68 -13.70 -6.64 -3.60
C ALA A 68 -14.60 -7.89 -3.66
N TRP A 69 -15.06 -8.41 -2.53
CA TRP A 69 -15.99 -9.55 -2.50
C TRP A 69 -17.26 -9.28 -3.28
N LYS A 70 -17.81 -8.08 -3.15
CA LYS A 70 -19.03 -7.69 -3.89
C LYS A 70 -18.76 -7.52 -5.40
N GLY A 71 -17.57 -7.04 -5.76
CA GLY A 71 -17.20 -6.70 -7.12
C GLY A 71 -16.46 -7.78 -7.91
N ILE A 72 -15.95 -8.84 -7.27
CA ILE A 72 -15.04 -9.83 -7.89
C ILE A 72 -15.63 -10.50 -9.12
N LYS A 73 -16.95 -10.69 -9.15
CA LYS A 73 -17.66 -11.28 -10.29
C LYS A 73 -17.56 -10.44 -11.57
N ASN A 74 -17.30 -9.13 -11.43
CA ASN A 74 -17.15 -8.19 -12.54
C ASN A 74 -15.71 -8.06 -13.01
N LEU A 75 -14.76 -8.68 -12.32
CA LEU A 75 -13.35 -8.65 -12.72
C LEU A 75 -13.16 -9.54 -13.97
N ARG A 76 -12.92 -8.91 -15.12
CA ARG A 76 -12.80 -9.62 -16.41
C ARG A 76 -11.52 -10.41 -16.54
N GLU A 77 -10.43 -9.90 -15.99
CA GLU A 77 -9.08 -10.47 -16.08
C GLU A 77 -8.60 -10.89 -14.69
N PRO A 78 -8.67 -12.19 -14.34
CA PRO A 78 -8.23 -12.68 -13.04
C PRO A 78 -6.78 -12.32 -12.70
N GLU A 79 -5.90 -12.21 -13.68
CA GLU A 79 -4.51 -11.79 -13.53
C GLU A 79 -4.38 -10.34 -13.03
N ALA A 80 -5.36 -9.50 -13.30
CA ALA A 80 -5.40 -8.11 -12.85
C ALA A 80 -5.87 -7.96 -11.39
N PHE A 81 -6.19 -9.07 -10.68
CA PHE A 81 -6.74 -9.03 -9.32
C PHE A 81 -5.91 -8.17 -8.37
N ARG A 82 -4.58 -8.38 -8.34
CA ARG A 82 -3.69 -7.62 -7.44
C ARG A 82 -3.75 -6.11 -7.73
N SER A 83 -3.62 -5.70 -8.98
CA SER A 83 -3.67 -4.28 -9.36
C SER A 83 -5.06 -3.68 -9.13
N TRP A 84 -6.12 -4.47 -9.30
CA TRP A 84 -7.48 -4.06 -9.02
C TRP A 84 -7.71 -3.82 -7.52
N MET A 85 -7.17 -4.68 -6.64
CA MET A 85 -7.20 -4.49 -5.18
C MET A 85 -6.49 -3.19 -4.76
N PHE A 86 -5.30 -2.93 -5.29
CA PHE A 86 -4.57 -1.68 -5.00
C PHE A 86 -5.32 -0.45 -5.50
N ARG A 87 -6.05 -0.54 -6.61
CA ARG A 87 -6.90 0.55 -7.09
C ARG A 87 -8.04 0.84 -6.11
N ILE A 88 -8.74 -0.19 -5.61
CA ILE A 88 -9.79 -0.03 -4.61
C ILE A 88 -9.22 0.61 -3.34
N LEU A 89 -8.10 0.10 -2.82
CA LEU A 89 -7.44 0.63 -1.63
C LEU A 89 -7.04 2.10 -1.82
N SER A 90 -6.42 2.44 -2.94
CA SER A 90 -5.98 3.82 -3.23
C SER A 90 -7.15 4.80 -3.24
N ALA A 91 -8.28 4.42 -3.84
CA ALA A 91 -9.48 5.24 -3.84
C ALA A 91 -10.05 5.43 -2.42
N ARG A 92 -9.94 4.41 -1.55
CA ARG A 92 -10.36 4.51 -0.14
C ARG A 92 -9.43 5.41 0.65
N CYS A 93 -8.13 5.20 0.59
CA CYS A 93 -7.15 6.05 1.24
C CYS A 93 -7.32 7.52 0.83
N LYS A 94 -7.54 7.80 -0.44
CA LYS A 94 -7.81 9.17 -0.93
C LYS A 94 -9.04 9.79 -0.27
N ARG A 95 -10.13 9.03 -0.12
CA ARG A 95 -11.36 9.51 0.57
C ARG A 95 -11.11 9.77 2.05
N GLN A 96 -10.42 8.86 2.75
CA GLN A 96 -10.10 9.02 4.17
C GLN A 96 -9.19 10.23 4.41
N VAL A 97 -8.15 10.40 3.61
CA VAL A 97 -7.27 11.59 3.67
C VAL A 97 -8.08 12.88 3.51
N ALA A 98 -9.01 12.93 2.54
CA ALA A 98 -9.86 14.09 2.35
C ALA A 98 -10.73 14.38 3.59
N GLN A 99 -11.28 13.36 4.25
CA GLN A 99 -12.05 13.49 5.49
C GLN A 99 -11.19 13.97 6.66
N ILE A 100 -9.97 13.42 6.81
CA ILE A 100 -9.02 13.84 7.86
C ILE A 100 -8.66 15.33 7.67
N VAL A 101 -8.37 15.75 6.44
CA VAL A 101 -8.06 17.16 6.13
C VAL A 101 -9.23 18.06 6.44
N THR A 102 -10.48 17.66 6.14
CA THR A 102 -11.66 18.42 6.47
C THR A 102 -11.87 18.56 7.97
N ARG A 103 -11.73 17.44 8.71
CA ARG A 103 -11.81 17.46 10.19
C ARG A 103 -10.71 18.30 10.83
N LYS A 104 -9.47 18.26 10.31
CA LYS A 104 -8.36 19.08 10.83
C LYS A 104 -8.55 20.58 10.58
N LYS A 105 -9.30 20.97 9.55
CA LYS A 105 -9.66 22.37 9.32
C LYS A 105 -10.70 22.88 10.32
N GLU A 106 -11.49 21.97 10.90
CA GLU A 106 -12.48 22.29 11.93
C GLU A 106 -11.91 22.26 13.35
N ILE A 107 -10.78 21.56 13.54
CA ILE A 107 -10.10 21.40 14.83
C ILE A 107 -8.63 21.76 14.63
N ASP A 108 -8.24 22.95 15.10
CA ASP A 108 -6.85 23.40 15.13
C ASP A 108 -6.06 22.52 16.12
N LEU A 109 -5.42 21.44 15.67
CA LEU A 109 -4.57 20.60 16.53
C LEU A 109 -3.42 19.95 15.76
N ASP A 110 -2.23 20.24 16.28
CA ASP A 110 -0.94 19.62 16.03
C ASP A 110 -0.94 18.10 16.17
N SER A 111 -0.15 17.46 15.29
CA SER A 111 0.42 16.12 15.37
C SER A 111 -0.52 14.91 15.48
N TYR A 112 -0.62 14.16 14.38
CA TYR A 112 -1.06 12.77 14.42
C TYR A 112 -0.13 11.91 13.55
N TYR A 113 0.91 11.39 14.18
CA TYR A 113 1.67 10.24 13.71
C TYR A 113 1.84 9.28 14.87
N GLU A 114 0.91 8.35 15.05
CA GLU A 114 1.16 7.16 15.84
C GLU A 114 2.12 6.26 15.04
N THR A 115 3.35 6.17 15.52
CA THR A 115 4.32 5.20 15.04
C THR A 115 3.85 3.80 15.39
N ALA A 116 3.79 2.91 14.40
CA ALA A 116 3.52 1.50 14.62
C ALA A 116 4.65 0.88 15.45
N GLU A 117 4.43 0.73 16.76
CA GLU A 117 5.29 -0.07 17.63
C GLU A 117 4.86 -1.53 17.55
N GLU A 118 5.70 -2.35 16.88
CA GLU A 118 6.00 -3.74 17.26
C GLU A 118 7.00 -4.35 16.27
N ALA A 119 8.31 -4.17 16.51
CA ALA A 119 9.35 -5.00 15.95
C ALA A 119 10.66 -4.81 16.71
N MET A 120 11.52 -5.85 16.68
CA MET A 120 12.84 -5.92 17.32
C MET A 120 13.66 -4.62 17.16
N PRO A 121 14.51 -4.23 18.15
CA PRO A 121 15.05 -2.87 18.29
C PRO A 121 15.71 -2.29 17.03
N GLU A 122 16.49 -3.08 16.30
CA GLU A 122 17.23 -2.61 15.12
C GLU A 122 16.33 -2.42 13.88
N THR A 123 15.27 -3.23 13.76
CA THR A 123 14.26 -3.07 12.71
C THR A 123 13.25 -1.97 13.03
N ALA A 124 13.03 -1.68 14.31
CA ALA A 124 12.18 -0.59 14.77
C ALA A 124 12.77 0.79 14.41
N THR A 125 14.07 0.98 14.63
CA THR A 125 14.76 2.23 14.27
C THR A 125 14.66 2.51 12.77
N ARG A 126 15.01 1.55 11.92
CA ARG A 126 14.92 1.70 10.46
C ARG A 126 13.48 1.92 9.96
N ARG A 127 12.49 1.31 10.64
CA ARG A 127 11.07 1.55 10.30
C ARG A 127 10.62 2.94 10.72
N ALA A 128 11.06 3.44 11.87
CA ALA A 128 10.78 4.78 12.32
C ALA A 128 11.39 5.82 11.35
N GLU A 129 12.64 5.65 10.97
CA GLU A 129 13.32 6.50 9.98
C GLU A 129 12.60 6.50 8.61
N LEU A 130 12.20 5.31 8.13
CA LEU A 130 11.43 5.20 6.89
C LEU A 130 10.07 5.88 7.01
N SER A 131 9.39 5.70 8.15
CA SER A 131 8.10 6.34 8.42
C SER A 131 8.22 7.85 8.46
N GLU A 132 9.26 8.37 9.12
CA GLU A 132 9.57 9.81 9.16
C GLU A 132 9.89 10.35 7.76
N ALA A 133 10.75 9.68 7.01
CA ALA A 133 11.10 10.07 5.65
C ALA A 133 9.86 10.07 4.73
N LEU A 134 9.02 9.03 4.80
CA LEU A 134 7.75 8.98 4.08
C LEU A 134 6.78 10.04 4.56
N GLY A 135 6.84 10.45 5.84
CA GLY A 135 6.06 11.52 6.42
C GLY A 135 6.24 12.87 5.72
N THR A 136 7.40 13.12 5.13
CA THR A 136 7.69 14.35 4.36
C THR A 136 6.97 14.41 3.00
N LEU A 137 6.43 13.29 2.53
CA LEU A 137 5.71 13.17 1.29
C LEU A 137 4.21 13.37 1.52
N SER A 138 3.51 13.90 0.52
CA SER A 138 2.05 13.86 0.53
C SER A 138 1.53 12.41 0.44
N PRO A 139 0.30 12.12 0.91
CA PRO A 139 -0.28 10.78 0.84
C PRO A 139 -0.26 10.17 -0.57
N GLU A 140 -0.51 10.98 -1.59
CA GLU A 140 -0.47 10.56 -2.99
C GLU A 140 0.96 10.24 -3.45
N GLU A 141 1.95 11.04 -3.06
CA GLU A 141 3.37 10.78 -3.36
C GLU A 141 3.84 9.48 -2.68
N ARG A 142 3.39 9.21 -1.44
CA ARG A 142 3.69 7.94 -0.74
C ARG A 142 3.14 6.74 -1.50
N GLN A 143 1.88 6.79 -1.96
CA GLN A 143 1.29 5.72 -2.76
C GLN A 143 2.10 5.45 -4.04
N ILE A 144 2.49 6.50 -4.76
CA ILE A 144 3.30 6.37 -5.97
C ILE A 144 4.65 5.69 -5.67
N VAL A 145 5.33 6.11 -4.61
CA VAL A 145 6.61 5.51 -4.20
C VAL A 145 6.43 4.05 -3.80
N LEU A 146 5.44 3.73 -2.96
CA LEU A 146 5.19 2.37 -2.51
C LEU A 146 4.83 1.44 -3.67
N LEU A 147 3.93 1.85 -4.55
CA LEU A 147 3.55 1.06 -5.73
C LEU A 147 4.72 0.84 -6.69
N SER A 148 5.61 1.82 -6.84
CA SER A 148 6.76 1.71 -7.75
C SER A 148 7.92 0.92 -7.14
N VAL A 149 8.33 1.27 -5.91
CA VAL A 149 9.57 0.75 -5.31
C VAL A 149 9.33 -0.57 -4.59
N VAL A 150 8.23 -0.69 -3.85
CA VAL A 150 7.94 -1.89 -3.04
C VAL A 150 7.19 -2.92 -3.87
N GLU A 151 6.14 -2.51 -4.58
CA GLU A 151 5.28 -3.41 -5.34
C GLU A 151 5.76 -3.66 -6.77
N GLY A 152 6.70 -2.84 -7.29
CA GLY A 152 7.33 -3.02 -8.59
C GLY A 152 6.44 -2.72 -9.79
N TYR A 153 5.37 -1.93 -9.61
CA TYR A 153 4.50 -1.53 -10.71
C TYR A 153 5.17 -0.49 -11.61
N THR A 154 4.89 -0.59 -12.91
CA THR A 154 5.32 0.39 -13.90
C THR A 154 4.56 1.71 -13.76
N MET A 155 5.13 2.81 -14.27
CA MET A 155 4.46 4.12 -14.27
C MET A 155 3.09 4.08 -14.96
N ARG A 156 2.92 3.25 -15.99
CA ARG A 156 1.66 3.08 -16.69
C ARG A 156 0.61 2.39 -15.84
N GLU A 157 0.98 1.34 -15.13
CA GLU A 157 0.09 0.63 -14.20
C GLU A 157 -0.32 1.55 -13.03
N ILE A 158 0.65 2.26 -12.43
CA ILE A 158 0.38 3.22 -11.35
C ILE A 158 -0.57 4.33 -11.82
N ALA A 159 -0.34 4.86 -13.02
CA ALA A 159 -1.22 5.88 -13.63
C ALA A 159 -2.66 5.37 -13.76
N SER A 160 -2.84 4.12 -14.17
CA SER A 160 -4.15 3.48 -14.25
C SER A 160 -4.78 3.24 -12.88
N MET A 161 -3.99 2.80 -11.86
CA MET A 161 -4.49 2.54 -10.50
C MET A 161 -4.93 3.82 -9.79
N LEU A 162 -4.15 4.90 -9.94
CA LEU A 162 -4.39 6.17 -9.26
C LEU A 162 -5.25 7.14 -10.08
N GLU A 163 -5.67 6.74 -11.28
CA GLU A 163 -6.44 7.56 -12.23
C GLU A 163 -5.76 8.90 -12.54
N MET A 164 -4.46 8.83 -12.83
CA MET A 164 -3.61 9.99 -13.07
C MET A 164 -2.89 9.89 -14.42
N PRO A 165 -2.54 11.04 -15.05
CA PRO A 165 -1.67 11.03 -16.23
C PRO A 165 -0.29 10.43 -15.91
N GLN A 166 0.24 9.57 -16.79
CA GLN A 166 1.53 8.91 -16.60
C GLN A 166 2.68 9.91 -16.39
N GLY A 167 2.67 11.05 -17.08
CA GLY A 167 3.66 12.12 -16.89
C GLY A 167 3.61 12.73 -15.49
N THR A 168 2.42 12.82 -14.89
CA THR A 168 2.24 13.28 -13.51
C THR A 168 2.82 12.27 -12.52
N VAL A 169 2.56 10.98 -12.71
CA VAL A 169 3.15 9.91 -11.88
C VAL A 169 4.67 9.94 -11.95
N SER A 170 5.25 9.99 -13.15
CA SER A 170 6.69 10.03 -13.36
C SER A 170 7.34 11.25 -12.70
N SER A 171 6.77 12.44 -12.86
CA SER A 171 7.31 13.67 -12.27
C SER A 171 7.19 13.70 -10.75
N LYS A 172 6.07 13.17 -10.18
CA LYS A 172 5.90 13.04 -8.73
C LYS A 172 6.89 12.01 -8.17
N LEU A 173 7.01 10.83 -8.77
CA LEU A 173 7.97 9.81 -8.33
C LEU A 173 9.40 10.36 -8.29
N SER A 174 9.86 10.99 -9.36
CA SER A 174 11.23 11.55 -9.43
C SER A 174 11.49 12.56 -8.31
N ARG A 175 10.53 13.47 -8.06
CA ARG A 175 10.64 14.46 -6.97
C ARG A 175 10.60 13.80 -5.59
N SER A 176 9.72 12.83 -5.39
CA SER A 176 9.60 12.11 -4.12
C SER A 176 10.86 11.32 -3.80
N LEU A 177 11.44 10.60 -4.76
CA LEU A 177 12.70 9.87 -4.56
C LEU A 177 13.86 10.81 -4.25
N LYS A 178 13.90 12.01 -4.85
CA LYS A 178 14.91 13.03 -4.52
C LYS A 178 14.75 13.53 -3.08
N LYS A 179 13.51 13.80 -2.62
CA LYS A 179 13.24 14.19 -1.23
C LYS A 179 13.67 13.10 -0.25
N LEU A 180 13.28 11.85 -0.49
CA LEU A 180 13.65 10.73 0.38
C LEU A 180 15.15 10.52 0.45
N ARG A 181 15.87 10.63 -0.68
CA ARG A 181 17.34 10.51 -0.69
C ARG A 181 18.01 11.57 0.18
N LEU A 182 17.55 12.82 0.13
CA LEU A 182 18.10 13.89 0.96
C LEU A 182 17.86 13.62 2.45
N GLN A 183 16.65 13.21 2.82
CA GLN A 183 16.31 12.89 4.20
C GLN A 183 17.16 11.73 4.77
N LEU A 184 17.31 10.64 4.03
CA LEU A 184 18.06 9.48 4.47
C LEU A 184 19.57 9.75 4.55
N GLN A 185 20.12 10.60 3.69
CA GLN A 185 21.53 11.01 3.76
C GLN A 185 21.81 11.90 4.99
N ASP A 186 20.88 12.77 5.38
CA ASP A 186 21.01 13.60 6.57
C ASP A 186 20.96 12.75 7.86
N THR A 187 20.27 11.61 7.84
CA THR A 187 20.17 10.68 8.97
C THR A 187 21.48 9.88 9.13
N ASP A 188 22.02 9.32 8.05
CA ASP A 188 23.31 8.61 8.06
C ASP A 188 24.47 9.53 8.51
N GLY A 189 24.44 10.81 8.13
CA GLY A 189 25.43 11.80 8.55
C GLY A 189 25.38 12.15 10.05
N LYS A 190 24.21 12.05 10.68
CA LYS A 190 24.03 12.28 12.13
C LYS A 190 24.46 11.09 12.98
N GLU A 191 24.31 9.87 12.48
CA GLU A 191 24.79 8.65 13.17
C GLU A 191 26.30 8.51 13.12
N ALA A 192 26.95 8.88 12.02
CA ALA A 192 28.41 8.86 11.88
C ALA A 192 29.13 9.92 12.73
N ALA A 193 28.40 10.91 13.28
CA ALA A 193 28.93 12.03 14.08
C ALA A 193 28.70 11.84 15.61
N ARG A 194 28.17 10.69 16.04
CA ARG A 194 27.95 10.31 17.46
C ARG A 194 28.90 9.22 17.88
#